data_a81ca70aa9bc823a9a8d085f47f83751
#
_entry.id   a81ca70aa9bc823a9a8d085f47f83751
#
_cell.length_a   1.000
_cell.length_b   1.000
_cell.length_c   1.000
_cell.angle_alpha   90.00
_cell.angle_beta   90.00
_cell.angle_gamma   90.00
#
_symmetry.space_group_name_H-M   'P 1'
#
loop_
_entity.id
_entity.type
_entity.pdbx_description
1 polymer ?
#
loop_
_entity_poly.entity_id
_entity_poly.type
_entity_poly.pdbx_seq_one_letter_code
_entity_poly.pdbx_strand_id
1 'polypeptide(L)'
;MYPVDLHMHTVASTHAYSTLSDYIAEAKRKGIKLFAITDHGPDMEDAPHHWHFINMRIWPRLVDGVGILRGIEANIKNINGEIDCSGKMFDSLDLIIAGFHEPVFAPHDKETNTQAMIATIASGKVHIISHPGNPKCVNPLLLKNCNKKPRTRRG
;
A
#
# COMPACT_ATOMS: atom_id res chain seq x y z
N MET A 1 -16.82 10.51 -11.78
CA MET A 1 -16.11 10.33 -10.49
C MET A 1 -15.94 8.82 -10.29
N TYR A 2 -14.74 8.38 -9.98
CA TYR A 2 -14.51 6.96 -9.66
C TYR A 2 -15.12 6.64 -8.30
N PRO A 3 -15.93 5.59 -8.17
CA PRO A 3 -16.61 5.27 -6.90
C PRO A 3 -15.72 4.49 -5.92
N VAL A 4 -14.42 4.43 -6.17
CA VAL A 4 -13.44 3.63 -5.40
C VAL A 4 -12.18 4.45 -5.15
N ASP A 5 -11.66 4.41 -3.91
CA ASP A 5 -10.35 4.95 -3.55
C ASP A 5 -9.59 3.93 -2.68
N LEU A 6 -8.42 3.49 -3.15
CA LEU A 6 -7.68 2.37 -2.55
C LEU A 6 -6.37 2.80 -1.88
N HIS A 7 -6.10 4.12 -1.75
CA HIS A 7 -4.88 4.60 -1.13
C HIS A 7 -5.15 5.82 -0.25
N MET A 8 -5.33 5.58 1.05
CA MET A 8 -5.64 6.61 2.05
C MET A 8 -4.89 6.36 3.35
N HIS A 9 -4.51 7.46 4.02
CA HIS A 9 -3.84 7.44 5.32
C HIS A 9 -4.71 8.12 6.37
N THR A 10 -4.74 7.53 7.56
CA THR A 10 -5.42 8.10 8.73
C THR A 10 -4.43 8.83 9.64
N VAL A 11 -4.95 9.43 10.71
CA VAL A 11 -4.12 10.00 11.80
C VAL A 11 -3.17 8.98 12.44
N ALA A 12 -3.29 7.69 12.13
CA ALA A 12 -2.35 6.67 12.57
C ALA A 12 -0.98 6.80 11.85
N SER A 13 -0.98 7.31 10.61
CA SER A 13 0.22 7.79 9.91
C SER A 13 0.36 9.27 10.25
N THR A 14 1.33 9.66 11.09
CA THR A 14 1.33 10.95 11.80
C THR A 14 1.35 12.20 10.93
N HIS A 15 1.61 12.09 9.63
CA HIS A 15 1.50 13.18 8.67
C HIS A 15 0.15 13.24 7.93
N ALA A 16 -0.83 12.41 8.33
CA ALA A 16 -2.22 12.47 7.88
C ALA A 16 -3.16 12.94 8.99
N TYR A 17 -4.32 13.47 8.63
CA TYR A 17 -5.13 14.24 9.59
C TYR A 17 -6.59 13.76 9.71
N SER A 18 -7.00 12.77 8.92
CA SER A 18 -8.38 12.25 8.92
C SER A 18 -8.49 10.95 9.70
N THR A 19 -9.63 10.79 10.37
CA THR A 19 -10.00 9.53 11.02
C THR A 19 -10.78 8.63 10.06
N LEU A 20 -10.97 7.36 10.43
CA LEU A 20 -11.87 6.45 9.69
C LEU A 20 -13.29 7.02 9.58
N SER A 21 -13.79 7.67 10.64
CA SER A 21 -15.13 8.28 10.64
C SER A 21 -15.23 9.43 9.64
N ASP A 22 -14.19 10.25 9.52
CA ASP A 22 -14.15 11.32 8.53
C ASP A 22 -14.19 10.76 7.10
N TYR A 23 -13.46 9.68 6.83
CA TYR A 23 -13.50 9.02 5.52
C TYR A 23 -14.85 8.43 5.19
N ILE A 24 -15.52 7.80 6.15
CA ILE A 24 -16.89 7.28 5.95
C ILE A 24 -17.86 8.42 5.61
N ALA A 25 -17.82 9.52 6.37
CA ALA A 25 -18.68 10.67 6.13
C ALA A 25 -18.42 11.29 4.74
N GLU A 26 -17.17 11.47 4.38
CA GLU A 26 -16.80 12.06 3.09
C GLU A 26 -17.08 11.11 1.92
N ALA A 27 -16.88 9.82 2.08
CA ALA A 27 -17.24 8.81 1.09
C ALA A 27 -18.73 8.84 0.76
N LYS A 28 -19.58 8.94 1.79
CA LYS A 28 -21.04 9.10 1.60
C LYS A 28 -21.35 10.38 0.86
N ARG A 29 -20.76 11.51 1.26
CA ARG A 29 -20.96 12.81 0.62
C ARG A 29 -20.58 12.82 -0.86
N LYS A 30 -19.47 12.15 -1.21
CA LYS A 30 -18.92 12.07 -2.59
C LYS A 30 -19.48 10.92 -3.41
N GLY A 31 -20.27 10.02 -2.84
CA GLY A 31 -20.78 8.82 -3.52
C GLY A 31 -19.72 7.75 -3.78
N ILE A 32 -18.63 7.74 -3.03
CA ILE A 32 -17.64 6.65 -3.02
C ILE A 32 -18.30 5.42 -2.41
N LYS A 33 -18.15 4.28 -3.07
CA LYS A 33 -18.77 3.01 -2.67
C LYS A 33 -17.82 2.08 -1.94
N LEU A 34 -16.53 2.25 -2.17
CA LEU A 34 -15.48 1.42 -1.59
C LEU A 34 -14.22 2.26 -1.37
N PHE A 35 -13.62 2.15 -0.20
CA PHE A 35 -12.28 2.68 0.01
C PHE A 35 -11.41 1.71 0.83
N ALA A 36 -10.10 1.90 0.79
CA ALA A 36 -9.15 1.19 1.62
C ALA A 36 -8.43 2.16 2.55
N ILE A 37 -8.27 1.80 3.82
CA ILE A 37 -7.31 2.45 4.71
C ILE A 37 -5.99 1.73 4.56
N THR A 38 -4.96 2.46 4.19
CA THR A 38 -3.63 1.95 3.86
C THR A 38 -2.55 2.79 4.53
N ASP A 39 -2.60 2.88 5.86
CA ASP A 39 -1.57 3.55 6.65
C ASP A 39 -0.19 2.93 6.36
N HIS A 40 0.88 3.72 6.55
CA HIS A 40 2.26 3.30 6.30
C HIS A 40 2.65 2.08 7.13
N GLY A 41 3.41 1.19 6.50
CA GLY A 41 3.96 0.01 7.13
C GLY A 41 4.93 0.35 8.27
N PRO A 42 5.09 -0.57 9.24
CA PRO A 42 5.71 -0.30 10.55
C PRO A 42 7.19 0.07 10.54
N ASP A 43 7.89 -0.12 9.41
CA ASP A 43 9.31 0.30 9.31
C ASP A 43 9.46 1.82 9.03
N MET A 44 8.37 2.54 8.73
CA MET A 44 8.37 4.01 8.70
C MET A 44 8.36 4.57 10.12
N GLU A 45 9.14 5.64 10.36
CA GLU A 45 9.23 6.28 11.68
C GLU A 45 7.90 6.83 12.20
N ASP A 46 7.04 7.28 11.30
CA ASP A 46 5.73 7.86 11.60
C ASP A 46 4.56 6.87 11.45
N ALA A 47 4.87 5.59 11.29
CA ALA A 47 3.86 4.55 11.11
C ALA A 47 3.25 4.11 12.44
N PRO A 48 2.01 3.57 12.40
CA PRO A 48 1.42 2.95 13.57
C PRO A 48 2.12 1.63 13.93
N HIS A 49 2.01 1.25 15.19
CA HIS A 49 2.44 -0.06 15.66
C HIS A 49 1.73 -1.18 14.88
N HIS A 50 2.41 -2.31 14.66
CA HIS A 50 1.86 -3.45 13.89
C HIS A 50 0.50 -3.96 14.40
N TRP A 51 0.16 -3.75 15.67
CA TRP A 51 -1.15 -4.08 16.21
C TRP A 51 -2.30 -3.28 15.58
N HIS A 52 -2.04 -2.07 15.10
CA HIS A 52 -3.01 -1.29 14.35
C HIS A 52 -3.58 -2.10 13.19
N PHE A 53 -2.70 -2.69 12.37
CA PHE A 53 -3.08 -3.48 11.20
C PHE A 53 -3.79 -4.78 11.58
N ILE A 54 -3.28 -5.51 12.58
CA ILE A 54 -3.90 -6.74 13.06
C ILE A 54 -5.29 -6.47 13.64
N ASN A 55 -5.46 -5.34 14.33
CA ASN A 55 -6.70 -4.97 15.00
C ASN A 55 -7.76 -4.40 14.04
N MET A 56 -7.39 -4.01 12.83
CA MET A 56 -8.36 -3.59 11.81
C MET A 56 -9.46 -4.65 11.56
N ARG A 57 -9.21 -5.92 11.90
CA ARG A 57 -10.19 -7.01 11.79
C ARG A 57 -11.49 -6.75 12.56
N ILE A 58 -11.49 -5.87 13.57
CA ILE A 58 -12.71 -5.49 14.32
C ILE A 58 -13.57 -4.48 13.56
N TRP A 59 -13.03 -3.82 12.52
CA TRP A 59 -13.80 -2.85 11.77
C TRP A 59 -14.86 -3.53 10.90
N PRO A 60 -16.05 -2.96 10.82
CA PRO A 60 -17.06 -3.45 9.89
C PRO A 60 -16.57 -3.25 8.45
N ARG A 61 -16.86 -4.22 7.57
CA ARG A 61 -16.52 -4.13 6.14
C ARG A 61 -17.49 -3.29 5.34
N LEU A 62 -18.63 -2.97 5.92
CA LEU A 62 -19.69 -2.16 5.29
C LEU A 62 -20.32 -1.26 6.35
N VAL A 63 -20.30 0.04 6.09
CA VAL A 63 -20.94 1.05 6.93
C VAL A 63 -21.76 1.97 6.03
N ASP A 64 -23.07 2.02 6.27
CA ASP A 64 -24.01 2.90 5.55
C ASP A 64 -23.90 2.78 4.01
N GLY A 65 -23.65 1.58 3.52
CA GLY A 65 -23.51 1.30 2.07
C GLY A 65 -22.14 1.63 1.50
N VAL A 66 -21.15 1.99 2.33
CA VAL A 66 -19.75 2.20 1.94
C VAL A 66 -18.91 0.99 2.37
N GLY A 67 -18.25 0.33 1.41
CA GLY A 67 -17.32 -0.75 1.67
C GLY A 67 -15.99 -0.24 2.20
N ILE A 68 -15.41 -0.95 3.18
CA ILE A 68 -14.12 -0.60 3.79
C ILE A 68 -13.18 -1.80 3.67
N LEU A 69 -12.07 -1.63 2.95
CA LEU A 69 -10.97 -2.58 2.91
C LEU A 69 -9.92 -2.22 3.97
N ARG A 70 -9.43 -3.24 4.62
CA ARG A 70 -8.35 -3.18 5.60
C ARG A 70 -7.06 -3.35 4.83
N GLY A 71 -6.23 -2.33 4.81
CA GLY A 71 -5.04 -2.33 3.99
C GLY A 71 -3.80 -1.82 4.70
N ILE A 72 -2.72 -1.81 3.99
CA ILE A 72 -1.43 -1.26 4.36
C ILE A 72 -0.74 -0.69 3.13
N GLU A 73 -0.04 0.42 3.28
CA GLU A 73 1.02 0.80 2.37
C GLU A 73 2.36 0.32 2.92
N ALA A 74 2.72 -0.90 2.53
CA ALA A 74 3.96 -1.54 2.96
C ALA A 74 5.18 -0.89 2.31
N ASN A 75 6.28 -0.89 3.04
CA ASN A 75 7.57 -0.42 2.54
C ASN A 75 8.32 -1.55 1.84
N ILE A 76 8.86 -1.28 0.65
CA ILE A 76 9.87 -2.14 0.02
C ILE A 76 11.19 -1.90 0.76
N LYS A 77 11.77 -2.98 1.33
CA LYS A 77 12.88 -2.89 2.29
C LYS A 77 14.26 -3.07 1.66
N ASN A 78 14.33 -3.84 0.58
CA ASN A 78 15.60 -4.23 -0.02
C ASN A 78 15.47 -4.65 -1.49
N ILE A 79 16.59 -4.92 -2.12
CA ILE A 79 16.70 -5.35 -3.51
C ILE A 79 15.98 -6.69 -3.80
N ASN A 80 15.77 -7.52 -2.77
CA ASN A 80 15.06 -8.79 -2.91
C ASN A 80 13.54 -8.62 -2.92
N GLY A 81 13.04 -7.39 -2.79
CA GLY A 81 11.61 -7.07 -2.81
C GLY A 81 10.87 -7.49 -1.55
N GLU A 82 11.57 -7.63 -0.44
CA GLU A 82 10.95 -7.86 0.85
C GLU A 82 10.16 -6.62 1.28
N ILE A 83 9.02 -6.85 1.95
CA ILE A 83 8.17 -5.80 2.49
C ILE A 83 8.01 -5.96 4.02
N ASP A 84 7.67 -4.88 4.69
CA ASP A 84 7.45 -4.85 6.14
C ASP A 84 6.06 -5.34 6.57
N CYS A 85 5.37 -6.07 5.72
CA CYS A 85 4.10 -6.73 6.01
C CYS A 85 4.27 -8.25 5.94
N SER A 86 4.11 -8.94 7.08
CA SER A 86 4.29 -10.39 7.16
C SER A 86 3.47 -11.02 8.29
N GLY A 87 3.38 -12.37 8.27
CA GLY A 87 2.74 -13.16 9.32
C GLY A 87 1.31 -12.71 9.61
N LYS A 88 0.94 -12.63 10.89
CA LYS A 88 -0.42 -12.27 11.31
C LYS A 88 -0.92 -10.94 10.76
N MET A 89 -0.03 -9.98 10.52
CA MET A 89 -0.40 -8.70 9.93
C MET A 89 -0.86 -8.91 8.49
N PHE A 90 -0.08 -9.65 7.70
CA PHE A 90 -0.42 -10.02 6.32
C PHE A 90 -1.78 -10.73 6.24
N ASP A 91 -2.00 -11.72 7.13
CA ASP A 91 -3.23 -12.54 7.15
C ASP A 91 -4.48 -11.74 7.59
N SER A 92 -4.29 -10.57 8.20
CA SER A 92 -5.38 -9.74 8.72
C SER A 92 -5.91 -8.71 7.73
N LEU A 93 -5.21 -8.53 6.60
CA LEU A 93 -5.46 -7.46 5.65
C LEU A 93 -6.10 -7.97 4.36
N ASP A 94 -6.94 -7.11 3.77
CA ASP A 94 -7.63 -7.35 2.50
C ASP A 94 -6.81 -6.84 1.32
N LEU A 95 -6.00 -5.78 1.54
CA LEU A 95 -5.26 -5.07 0.51
C LEU A 95 -3.85 -4.74 0.97
N ILE A 96 -2.87 -5.08 0.17
CA ILE A 96 -1.47 -4.71 0.37
C ILE A 96 -1.02 -3.92 -0.84
N ILE A 97 -0.75 -2.65 -0.63
CA ILE A 97 -0.01 -1.82 -1.55
C ILE A 97 1.45 -1.76 -1.08
N ALA A 98 2.38 -1.57 -2.00
CA ALA A 98 3.78 -1.40 -1.63
C ALA A 98 4.43 -0.30 -2.47
N GLY A 99 5.31 0.46 -1.83
CA GLY A 99 6.06 1.53 -2.45
C GLY A 99 7.45 1.69 -1.86
N PHE A 100 8.22 2.56 -2.51
CA PHE A 100 9.49 3.02 -1.96
C PHE A 100 9.25 4.22 -1.06
N HIS A 101 9.78 4.14 0.16
CA HIS A 101 9.83 5.26 1.09
C HIS A 101 11.29 5.44 1.54
N GLU A 102 11.82 6.63 1.31
CA GLU A 102 13.23 6.96 1.52
C GLU A 102 13.77 6.60 2.92
N PRO A 103 13.01 6.78 4.02
CA PRO A 103 13.50 6.39 5.35
C PRO A 103 13.73 4.89 5.51
N VAL A 104 13.02 4.04 4.74
CA VAL A 104 13.11 2.57 4.84
C VAL A 104 14.07 2.00 3.81
N PHE A 105 14.01 2.50 2.58
CA PHE A 105 14.86 2.08 1.48
C PHE A 105 15.42 3.32 0.80
N ALA A 106 16.67 3.64 1.14
CA ALA A 106 17.35 4.80 0.57
C ALA A 106 17.33 4.77 -0.97
N PRO A 107 17.25 5.91 -1.64
CA PRO A 107 17.34 5.98 -3.09
C PRO A 107 18.64 5.37 -3.61
N HIS A 108 18.52 4.41 -4.51
CA HIS A 108 19.65 3.77 -5.21
C HIS A 108 19.65 4.18 -6.69
N ASP A 109 20.61 3.59 -7.44
CA ASP A 109 20.60 3.71 -8.88
C ASP A 109 19.34 3.06 -9.49
N LYS A 110 19.11 3.38 -10.75
CA LYS A 110 17.92 2.96 -11.50
C LYS A 110 17.78 1.44 -11.55
N GLU A 111 18.88 0.75 -11.77
CA GLU A 111 18.95 -0.71 -11.92
C GLU A 111 18.56 -1.39 -10.61
N THR A 112 19.12 -0.96 -9.50
CA THR A 112 18.84 -1.45 -8.14
C THR A 112 17.37 -1.24 -7.77
N ASN A 113 16.82 -0.04 -7.97
CA ASN A 113 15.41 0.26 -7.69
C ASN A 113 14.48 -0.58 -8.58
N THR A 114 14.85 -0.77 -9.86
CA THR A 114 14.07 -1.62 -10.78
C THR A 114 14.07 -3.07 -10.32
N GLN A 115 15.20 -3.58 -9.91
CA GLN A 115 15.35 -4.96 -9.41
C GLN A 115 14.47 -5.17 -8.16
N ALA A 116 14.55 -4.27 -7.19
CA ALA A 116 13.73 -4.33 -5.97
C ALA A 116 12.23 -4.35 -6.30
N MET A 117 11.78 -3.47 -7.19
CA MET A 117 10.37 -3.40 -7.60
C MET A 117 9.92 -4.68 -8.35
N ILE A 118 10.75 -5.20 -9.27
CA ILE A 118 10.45 -6.44 -9.98
C ILE A 118 10.35 -7.61 -9.00
N ALA A 119 11.28 -7.70 -8.04
CA ALA A 119 11.26 -8.73 -7.01
C ALA A 119 10.00 -8.63 -6.13
N THR A 120 9.61 -7.42 -5.73
CA THR A 120 8.37 -7.17 -4.98
C THR A 120 7.15 -7.67 -5.75
N ILE A 121 7.03 -7.32 -7.03
CA ILE A 121 5.92 -7.76 -7.89
C ILE A 121 5.94 -9.29 -8.05
N ALA A 122 7.12 -9.87 -8.26
CA ALA A 122 7.30 -11.31 -8.44
C ALA A 122 6.97 -12.12 -7.18
N SER A 123 7.07 -11.52 -5.99
CA SER A 123 6.74 -12.17 -4.72
C SER A 123 5.28 -12.64 -4.64
N GLY A 124 4.38 -12.02 -5.41
CA GLY A 124 2.95 -12.30 -5.39
C GLY A 124 2.22 -11.83 -4.11
N LYS A 125 2.92 -11.15 -3.20
CA LYS A 125 2.37 -10.67 -1.92
C LYS A 125 1.69 -9.32 -2.01
N VAL A 126 1.92 -8.57 -3.07
CA VAL A 126 1.47 -7.19 -3.24
C VAL A 126 0.40 -7.12 -4.32
N HIS A 127 -0.68 -6.40 -4.03
CA HIS A 127 -1.80 -6.21 -4.94
C HIS A 127 -1.62 -4.99 -5.85
N ILE A 128 -1.03 -3.91 -5.31
CA ILE A 128 -0.86 -2.63 -6.00
C ILE A 128 0.54 -2.08 -5.69
N ILE A 129 1.20 -1.50 -6.67
CA ILE A 129 2.40 -0.67 -6.46
C ILE A 129 1.95 0.79 -6.34
N SER A 130 2.29 1.42 -5.21
CA SER A 130 2.01 2.84 -4.98
C SER A 130 3.03 3.73 -5.69
N HIS A 131 2.55 4.89 -6.14
CA HIS A 131 3.34 6.00 -6.73
C HIS A 131 4.69 5.62 -7.41
N PRO A 132 4.70 4.67 -8.36
CA PRO A 132 5.95 4.16 -8.96
C PRO A 132 6.71 5.20 -9.77
N GLY A 133 6.12 6.36 -10.01
CA GLY A 133 6.74 7.49 -10.70
C GLY A 133 7.23 8.61 -9.78
N ASN A 134 7.25 8.40 -8.46
CA ASN A 134 7.72 9.42 -7.51
C ASN A 134 9.21 9.72 -7.77
N PRO A 135 9.59 10.95 -8.18
CA PRO A 135 10.96 11.27 -8.55
C PRO A 135 11.95 11.22 -7.38
N LYS A 136 11.47 11.25 -6.14
CA LYS A 136 12.32 11.08 -4.95
C LYS A 136 12.75 9.64 -4.73
N CYS A 137 11.94 8.69 -5.16
CA CYS A 137 12.13 7.28 -4.86
C CYS A 137 12.43 6.44 -6.10
N VAL A 138 12.03 6.89 -7.29
CA VAL A 138 12.13 6.09 -8.53
C VAL A 138 12.41 6.98 -9.72
N ASN A 139 13.40 6.61 -10.52
CA ASN A 139 13.63 7.28 -11.81
C ASN A 139 12.47 6.91 -12.78
N PRO A 140 11.76 7.90 -13.38
CA PRO A 140 10.61 7.67 -14.26
C PRO A 140 10.84 6.71 -15.44
N LEU A 141 12.07 6.48 -15.81
CA LEU A 141 12.43 5.56 -16.91
C LEU A 141 12.22 4.06 -16.55
N LEU A 142 11.98 3.74 -15.29
CA LEU A 142 11.78 2.38 -14.81
C LEU A 142 10.44 1.77 -15.26
N LEU A 143 9.41 2.58 -15.44
CA LEU A 143 8.05 2.11 -15.77
C LEU A 143 7.97 1.32 -17.07
N LYS A 144 8.88 1.57 -18.04
CA LYS A 144 8.92 0.84 -19.32
C LYS A 144 9.30 -0.64 -19.17
N ASN A 145 10.01 -1.01 -18.12
CA ASN A 145 10.50 -2.37 -17.90
C ASN A 145 9.57 -3.21 -16.99
N CYS A 146 8.82 -2.57 -16.09
CA CYS A 146 7.89 -3.26 -15.20
C CYS A 146 6.69 -3.90 -15.93
N ASN A 147 6.35 -3.44 -17.13
CA ASN A 147 5.24 -3.98 -17.94
C ASN A 147 5.57 -5.29 -18.67
N LYS A 148 6.79 -5.81 -18.57
CA LYS A 148 7.17 -7.08 -19.17
C LYS A 148 7.02 -8.24 -18.17
N LYS A 149 5.80 -8.53 -17.75
CA LYS A 149 5.51 -9.79 -17.05
C LYS A 149 5.69 -10.95 -18.04
N PRO A 150 6.45 -12.01 -17.72
CA PRO A 150 6.33 -13.25 -18.47
C PRO A 150 4.90 -13.77 -18.25
N ARG A 151 4.15 -13.94 -19.32
CA ARG A 151 2.86 -14.63 -19.27
C ARG A 151 3.18 -16.06 -18.83
N THR A 152 2.93 -16.39 -17.57
CA THR A 152 2.84 -17.78 -17.15
C THR A 152 1.63 -18.37 -17.86
N ARG A 153 1.86 -19.23 -18.83
CA ARG A 153 0.81 -20.08 -19.40
C ARG A 153 0.28 -20.91 -18.25
N ARG A 154 -1.00 -20.74 -17.93
CA ARG A 154 -1.73 -21.73 -17.16
C ARG A 154 -1.82 -22.96 -18.06
N GLY A 155 -1.19 -24.07 -17.66
CA GLY A 155 -1.51 -25.40 -18.14
C GLY A 155 -2.81 -25.86 -17.50
#